data_47309fae778c875297b7f892bb312d64
#
_entry.id   47309fae778c875297b7f892bb312d64
#
_cell.length_a   1.000
_cell.length_b   1.000
_cell.length_c   1.000
_cell.angle_alpha   90.00
_cell.angle_beta   90.00
_cell.angle_gamma   90.00
#
_symmetry.space_group_name_H-M   'P 1'
#
loop_
_entity.id
_entity.type
_entity.pdbx_description
1 polymer ?
#
loop_
_entity_poly.entity_id
_entity_poly.type
_entity_poly.pdbx_seq_one_letter_code
_entity_poly.pdbx_strand_id
1 'polypeptide(L)'
;MADEAKSFSEQLLGFWVTFATMFKKVNTVQYPEVKEPTAERFHGRHQLNRYDDGLEKCIGCELCAWACPADAIYVEGADNTEEERFSPGERFGQVYQINYLRCVFCGLCIEACPTRALTMTNEYELADDERAKLIFEKDDLLAPLRQGMIAPPHPMYPDSSHLNYYKGEITGSHPSQAKEEQK
;
A
#
# COMPACT_ATOMS: atom_id res chain seq x y z
N MET A 1 -51.51 -34.10 13.56
CA MET A 1 -51.41 -34.69 12.21
C MET A 1 -51.44 -33.63 11.08
N ALA A 2 -52.18 -32.52 11.17
CA ALA A 2 -52.15 -31.48 10.15
C ALA A 2 -50.83 -30.63 10.09
N ASP A 3 -50.14 -30.49 11.21
CA ASP A 3 -48.89 -29.76 11.29
C ASP A 3 -47.71 -30.55 10.72
N GLU A 4 -47.66 -31.88 10.87
CA GLU A 4 -46.61 -32.70 10.28
C GLU A 4 -46.67 -32.76 8.76
N ALA A 5 -47.88 -32.76 8.19
CA ALA A 5 -48.07 -32.73 6.73
C ALA A 5 -47.62 -31.39 6.09
N LYS A 6 -47.82 -30.27 6.81
CA LYS A 6 -47.31 -28.95 6.38
C LYS A 6 -45.81 -28.91 6.45
N SER A 7 -45.18 -29.43 7.48
CA SER A 7 -43.72 -29.47 7.64
C SER A 7 -43.03 -30.24 6.50
N PHE A 8 -43.59 -31.35 6.06
CA PHE A 8 -43.04 -32.15 4.97
C PHE A 8 -43.19 -31.44 3.62
N SER A 9 -44.34 -30.83 3.35
CA SER A 9 -44.54 -30.06 2.13
C SER A 9 -43.64 -28.80 2.02
N GLU A 10 -43.39 -28.15 3.15
CA GLU A 10 -42.48 -27.01 3.23
C GLU A 10 -41.02 -27.41 2.97
N GLN A 11 -40.61 -28.58 3.46
CA GLN A 11 -39.28 -29.14 3.16
C GLN A 11 -39.15 -29.47 1.66
N LEU A 12 -40.14 -30.08 1.04
CA LEU A 12 -40.13 -30.33 -0.40
C LEU A 12 -40.08 -29.04 -1.21
N LEU A 13 -40.81 -28.01 -0.76
CA LEU A 13 -40.77 -26.69 -1.41
C LEU A 13 -39.36 -26.06 -1.34
N GLY A 14 -38.65 -26.23 -0.20
CA GLY A 14 -37.26 -25.82 -0.05
C GLY A 14 -36.34 -26.47 -1.10
N PHE A 15 -36.44 -27.79 -1.25
CA PHE A 15 -35.67 -28.51 -2.28
C PHE A 15 -36.00 -28.06 -3.70
N TRP A 16 -37.31 -27.78 -3.98
CA TRP A 16 -37.73 -27.27 -5.28
C TRP A 16 -37.12 -25.89 -5.59
N VAL A 17 -37.06 -25.00 -4.61
CA VAL A 17 -36.43 -23.67 -4.76
C VAL A 17 -34.94 -23.81 -5.09
N THR A 18 -34.20 -24.64 -4.37
CA THR A 18 -32.78 -24.86 -4.64
C THR A 18 -32.56 -25.52 -5.99
N PHE A 19 -33.38 -26.51 -6.37
CA PHE A 19 -33.32 -27.15 -7.68
C PHE A 19 -33.57 -26.14 -8.80
N ALA A 20 -34.59 -25.30 -8.68
CA ALA A 20 -34.93 -24.29 -9.67
C ALA A 20 -33.81 -23.23 -9.85
N THR A 21 -32.99 -22.96 -8.79
CA THR A 21 -31.86 -22.02 -8.90
C THR A 21 -30.73 -22.55 -9.77
N MET A 22 -30.60 -23.86 -9.95
CA MET A 22 -29.61 -24.46 -10.84
C MET A 22 -29.79 -24.07 -12.31
N PHE A 23 -30.99 -23.71 -12.70
CA PHE A 23 -31.32 -23.28 -14.08
C PHE A 23 -31.36 -21.77 -14.26
N LYS A 24 -31.02 -21.00 -13.21
CA LYS A 24 -30.92 -19.54 -13.34
C LYS A 24 -29.58 -19.14 -13.98
N LYS A 25 -29.57 -17.96 -14.60
CA LYS A 25 -28.34 -17.38 -15.13
C LYS A 25 -27.28 -17.24 -14.01
N VAL A 26 -26.08 -17.72 -14.30
CA VAL A 26 -24.93 -17.62 -13.37
C VAL A 26 -24.49 -16.16 -13.26
N ASN A 27 -24.30 -15.68 -12.04
CA ASN A 27 -23.82 -14.33 -11.71
C ASN A 27 -22.36 -14.32 -11.21
N THR A 28 -21.64 -15.43 -11.37
CA THR A 28 -20.25 -15.54 -10.95
C THR A 28 -19.32 -14.88 -11.95
N VAL A 29 -18.31 -14.18 -11.44
CA VAL A 29 -17.17 -13.70 -12.22
C VAL A 29 -16.13 -14.80 -12.26
N GLN A 30 -15.58 -15.07 -13.43
CA GLN A 30 -14.56 -16.12 -13.63
C GLN A 30 -13.18 -15.59 -13.24
N TYR A 31 -12.92 -15.51 -11.93
CA TYR A 31 -11.60 -15.22 -11.43
C TYR A 31 -10.70 -16.48 -11.54
N PRO A 32 -9.42 -16.41 -11.96
CA PRO A 32 -8.62 -15.19 -12.21
C PRO A 32 -8.68 -14.64 -13.64
N GLU A 33 -9.39 -15.29 -14.58
CA GLU A 33 -9.44 -14.90 -16.00
C GLU A 33 -10.08 -13.53 -16.19
N VAL A 34 -11.13 -13.25 -15.40
CA VAL A 34 -11.80 -11.95 -15.37
C VAL A 34 -11.72 -11.39 -13.96
N LYS A 35 -11.02 -10.25 -13.80
CA LYS A 35 -10.93 -9.53 -12.53
C LYS A 35 -11.93 -8.39 -12.51
N GLU A 36 -12.65 -8.24 -11.39
CA GLU A 36 -13.48 -7.06 -11.18
C GLU A 36 -12.62 -5.83 -10.91
N PRO A 37 -12.95 -4.66 -11.48
CA PRO A 37 -12.25 -3.44 -11.18
C PRO A 37 -12.48 -3.05 -9.72
N THR A 38 -11.39 -2.68 -9.03
CA THR A 38 -11.46 -2.20 -7.66
C THR A 38 -12.09 -0.81 -7.59
N ALA A 39 -12.71 -0.47 -6.47
CA ALA A 39 -13.23 0.88 -6.24
C ALA A 39 -12.10 1.93 -6.23
N GLU A 40 -12.42 3.19 -6.56
CA GLU A 40 -11.43 4.29 -6.61
C GLU A 40 -10.70 4.52 -5.27
N ARG A 41 -11.37 4.27 -4.15
CA ARG A 41 -10.80 4.39 -2.79
C ARG A 41 -10.60 3.01 -2.15
N PHE A 42 -10.15 2.05 -2.94
CA PHE A 42 -9.89 0.72 -2.43
C PHE A 42 -8.67 0.72 -1.50
N HIS A 43 -8.76 0.01 -0.40
CA HIS A 43 -7.69 -0.17 0.57
C HIS A 43 -6.95 -1.48 0.28
N GLY A 44 -6.05 -1.45 -0.70
CA GLY A 44 -5.20 -2.60 -1.03
C GLY A 44 -3.82 -2.51 -0.36
N ARG A 45 -2.80 -3.07 -1.01
CA ARG A 45 -1.43 -3.10 -0.51
C ARG A 45 -0.89 -1.69 -0.25
N HIS A 46 -0.15 -1.51 0.83
CA HIS A 46 0.53 -0.27 1.15
C HIS A 46 1.71 0.00 0.21
N GLN A 47 2.00 1.28 0.01
CA GLN A 47 3.15 1.74 -0.75
C GLN A 47 3.78 2.95 -0.07
N LEU A 48 5.11 2.93 0.08
CA LEU A 48 5.92 4.07 0.51
C LEU A 48 6.32 4.89 -0.72
N ASN A 49 5.91 6.14 -0.76
CA ASN A 49 6.13 7.03 -1.88
C ASN A 49 7.49 7.73 -1.84
N ARG A 50 7.95 8.15 -3.01
CA ARG A 50 9.17 8.94 -3.21
C ARG A 50 8.83 10.32 -3.74
N TYR A 51 9.76 11.25 -3.59
CA TYR A 51 9.79 12.51 -4.33
C TYR A 51 10.31 12.29 -5.75
N ASP A 52 10.17 13.30 -6.62
CA ASP A 52 10.51 13.17 -8.04
C ASP A 52 12.01 13.01 -8.29
N ASP A 53 12.87 13.40 -7.35
CA ASP A 53 14.32 13.16 -7.39
C ASP A 53 14.72 11.75 -6.90
N GLY A 54 13.80 11.00 -6.30
CA GLY A 54 14.01 9.66 -5.77
C GLY A 54 14.11 9.57 -4.25
N LEU A 55 14.27 10.70 -3.53
CA LEU A 55 14.25 10.71 -2.08
C LEU A 55 12.91 10.18 -1.52
N GLU A 56 13.00 9.52 -0.38
CA GLU A 56 11.83 8.94 0.28
C GLU A 56 11.01 10.01 1.00
N LYS A 57 9.70 9.89 0.97
CA LYS A 57 8.81 10.76 1.74
C LYS A 57 8.72 10.37 3.22
N CYS A 58 9.12 9.15 3.57
CA CYS A 58 9.08 8.67 4.95
C CYS A 58 10.20 9.30 5.78
N ILE A 59 9.80 9.91 6.90
CA ILE A 59 10.71 10.56 7.86
C ILE A 59 10.91 9.73 9.14
N GLY A 60 10.42 8.49 9.19
CA GLY A 60 10.57 7.62 10.34
C GLY A 60 9.93 8.16 11.63
N CYS A 61 8.79 8.84 11.54
CA CYS A 61 8.12 9.46 12.70
C CYS A 61 7.29 8.49 13.55
N GLU A 62 7.12 7.24 13.10
CA GLU A 62 6.40 6.15 13.80
C GLU A 62 4.89 6.38 14.01
N LEU A 63 4.32 7.52 13.61
CA LEU A 63 2.90 7.82 13.81
C LEU A 63 1.96 6.79 13.16
N CYS A 64 2.36 6.18 12.05
CA CYS A 64 1.58 5.12 11.41
C CYS A 64 1.55 3.84 12.24
N ALA A 65 2.63 3.49 12.95
CA ALA A 65 2.68 2.37 13.87
C ALA A 65 1.79 2.63 15.08
N TRP A 66 1.84 3.82 15.68
CA TRP A 66 0.99 4.24 16.80
C TRP A 66 -0.51 4.26 16.43
N ALA A 67 -0.85 4.63 15.20
CA ALA A 67 -2.23 4.65 14.73
C ALA A 67 -2.78 3.26 14.35
N CYS A 68 -1.93 2.23 14.29
CA CYS A 68 -2.34 0.91 13.85
C CYS A 68 -3.08 0.14 14.93
N PRO A 69 -4.39 -0.15 14.78
CA PRO A 69 -5.16 -0.86 15.81
C PRO A 69 -4.81 -2.35 15.93
N ALA A 70 -4.13 -2.90 14.91
CA ALA A 70 -3.74 -4.30 14.84
C ALA A 70 -2.26 -4.53 15.16
N ASP A 71 -1.52 -3.48 15.52
CA ASP A 71 -0.08 -3.54 15.80
C ASP A 71 0.70 -4.28 14.69
N ALA A 72 0.38 -3.93 13.45
CA ALA A 72 0.90 -4.58 12.25
C ALA A 72 2.12 -3.87 11.65
N ILE A 73 2.45 -2.66 12.11
CA ILE A 73 3.49 -1.81 11.51
C ILE A 73 4.62 -1.62 12.52
N TYR A 74 5.84 -1.87 12.05
CA TYR A 74 7.06 -1.60 12.80
C TYR A 74 7.91 -0.58 12.04
N VAL A 75 8.38 0.45 12.72
CA VAL A 75 9.16 1.53 12.12
C VAL A 75 10.29 1.93 13.06
N GLU A 76 11.49 2.06 12.51
CA GLU A 76 12.64 2.69 13.16
C GLU A 76 13.13 3.83 12.29
N GLY A 77 13.32 5.00 12.90
CA GLY A 77 13.91 6.16 12.23
C GLY A 77 15.40 6.27 12.48
N ALA A 78 16.12 6.81 11.51
CA ALA A 78 17.53 7.21 11.65
C ALA A 78 17.74 8.62 11.14
N ASP A 79 18.88 9.23 11.49
CA ASP A 79 19.22 10.58 11.08
C ASP A 79 19.88 10.57 9.69
N ASN A 80 19.54 11.55 8.86
CA ASN A 80 20.21 11.83 7.60
C ASN A 80 21.52 12.62 7.85
N THR A 81 22.47 12.45 6.95
CA THR A 81 23.63 13.36 6.85
C THR A 81 23.39 14.40 5.75
N GLU A 82 24.20 15.47 5.70
CA GLU A 82 24.05 16.51 4.67
C GLU A 82 24.36 15.98 3.26
N GLU A 83 25.33 15.08 3.15
CA GLU A 83 25.80 14.54 1.88
C GLU A 83 25.05 13.29 1.42
N GLU A 84 24.61 12.47 2.38
CA GLU A 84 23.92 11.21 2.11
C GLU A 84 22.54 11.24 2.76
N ARG A 85 21.54 11.62 1.98
CA ARG A 85 20.16 11.70 2.44
C ARG A 85 19.29 10.63 1.80
N PHE A 86 18.46 10.03 2.63
CA PHE A 86 17.37 9.15 2.19
C PHE A 86 16.06 9.91 2.07
N SER A 87 15.89 10.97 2.88
CA SER A 87 14.73 11.86 2.84
C SER A 87 15.16 13.33 2.89
N PRO A 88 14.30 14.30 2.53
CA PRO A 88 14.62 15.72 2.63
C PRO A 88 14.75 16.23 4.08
N GLY A 89 14.13 15.54 5.05
CA GLY A 89 14.14 15.94 6.46
C GLY A 89 15.42 15.55 7.19
N GLU A 90 15.46 15.83 8.48
CA GLU A 90 16.60 15.45 9.35
C GLU A 90 16.64 13.93 9.58
N ARG A 91 15.48 13.25 9.46
CA ARG A 91 15.32 11.81 9.73
C ARG A 91 14.68 11.11 8.54
N PHE A 92 14.95 9.80 8.43
CA PHE A 92 14.32 8.90 7.47
C PHE A 92 13.87 7.60 8.15
N GLY A 93 12.99 6.84 7.51
CA GLY A 93 12.62 5.50 7.97
C GLY A 93 13.72 4.52 7.60
N GLN A 94 14.55 4.12 8.57
CA GLN A 94 15.62 3.13 8.37
C GLN A 94 15.04 1.72 8.22
N VAL A 95 14.21 1.33 9.20
CA VAL A 95 13.46 0.08 9.16
C VAL A 95 11.98 0.42 8.99
N TYR A 96 11.32 -0.26 8.08
CA TYR A 96 9.88 -0.16 7.90
C TYR A 96 9.33 -1.53 7.52
N GLN A 97 8.41 -2.04 8.31
CA GLN A 97 7.87 -3.38 8.12
C GLN A 97 6.35 -3.36 8.33
N ILE A 98 5.64 -4.08 7.48
CA ILE A 98 4.19 -4.32 7.65
C ILE A 98 3.93 -5.82 7.65
N ASN A 99 3.32 -6.29 8.73
CA ASN A 99 2.85 -7.66 8.82
C ASN A 99 1.41 -7.76 8.29
N TYR A 100 1.26 -8.22 7.05
CA TYR A 100 -0.05 -8.38 6.41
C TYR A 100 -0.91 -9.50 7.01
N LEU A 101 -0.33 -10.38 7.83
CA LEU A 101 -1.10 -11.37 8.58
C LEU A 101 -1.85 -10.74 9.78
N ARG A 102 -1.46 -9.52 10.19
CA ARG A 102 -2.12 -8.74 11.24
C ARG A 102 -2.93 -7.59 10.68
N CYS A 103 -2.51 -7.01 9.56
CA CYS A 103 -3.12 -5.84 8.96
C CYS A 103 -4.59 -6.09 8.60
N VAL A 104 -5.48 -5.19 9.02
CA VAL A 104 -6.92 -5.24 8.72
C VAL A 104 -7.32 -4.27 7.59
N PHE A 105 -6.36 -3.63 6.93
CA PHE A 105 -6.56 -2.69 5.82
C PHE A 105 -7.49 -1.50 6.14
N CYS A 106 -7.52 -1.05 7.39
CA CYS A 106 -8.41 0.04 7.83
C CYS A 106 -8.03 1.43 7.29
N GLY A 107 -6.76 1.65 6.91
CA GLY A 107 -6.29 2.92 6.35
C GLY A 107 -5.92 4.01 7.40
N LEU A 108 -6.06 3.76 8.71
CA LEU A 108 -5.71 4.75 9.73
C LEU A 108 -4.23 5.18 9.70
N CYS A 109 -3.35 4.29 9.26
CA CYS A 109 -1.92 4.58 9.11
C CYS A 109 -1.64 5.61 8.01
N ILE A 110 -2.40 5.61 6.91
CA ILE A 110 -2.23 6.60 5.84
C ILE A 110 -2.77 7.98 6.25
N GLU A 111 -3.81 8.02 7.06
CA GLU A 111 -4.36 9.26 7.60
C GLU A 111 -3.42 9.89 8.65
N ALA A 112 -2.73 9.06 9.44
CA ALA A 112 -1.77 9.50 10.43
C ALA A 112 -0.44 10.00 9.83
N CYS A 113 -0.16 9.72 8.56
CA CYS A 113 1.12 10.05 7.92
C CYS A 113 1.22 11.55 7.59
N PRO A 114 2.11 12.33 8.25
CA PRO A 114 2.18 13.78 8.06
C PRO A 114 2.75 14.18 6.69
N THR A 115 3.61 13.35 6.10
CA THR A 115 4.27 13.62 4.82
C THR A 115 3.58 12.97 3.63
N ARG A 116 2.48 12.25 3.86
CA ARG A 116 1.80 11.42 2.85
C ARG A 116 2.77 10.43 2.17
N ALA A 117 3.73 9.95 2.94
CA ALA A 117 4.67 8.94 2.47
C ALA A 117 3.97 7.60 2.23
N LEU A 118 3.05 7.24 3.12
CA LEU A 118 2.32 5.99 3.05
C LEU A 118 0.98 6.19 2.33
N THR A 119 0.72 5.37 1.33
CA THR A 119 -0.56 5.31 0.61
C THR A 119 -0.97 3.85 0.43
N MET A 120 -2.23 3.63 0.06
CA MET A 120 -2.74 2.31 -0.32
C MET A 120 -2.96 2.25 -1.82
N THR A 121 -2.64 1.11 -2.41
CA THR A 121 -2.81 0.83 -3.85
C THR A 121 -4.10 0.06 -4.11
N ASN A 122 -4.35 -0.28 -5.36
CA ASN A 122 -5.46 -1.15 -5.75
C ASN A 122 -5.05 -2.63 -5.81
N GLU A 123 -3.83 -2.97 -5.39
CA GLU A 123 -3.35 -4.35 -5.36
C GLU A 123 -3.94 -5.09 -4.15
N TYR A 124 -4.57 -6.23 -4.41
CA TYR A 124 -5.22 -7.07 -3.39
C TYR A 124 -4.78 -8.53 -3.43
N GLU A 125 -4.03 -8.91 -4.45
CA GLU A 125 -3.57 -10.29 -4.63
C GLU A 125 -2.31 -10.53 -3.81
N LEU A 126 -2.50 -10.75 -2.50
CA LEU A 126 -1.42 -10.91 -1.52
C LEU A 126 -1.30 -12.34 -0.99
N ALA A 127 -1.94 -13.31 -1.67
CA ALA A 127 -1.88 -14.71 -1.23
C ALA A 127 -0.50 -15.30 -1.53
N ASP A 128 0.09 -15.96 -0.54
CA ASP A 128 1.36 -16.67 -0.66
C ASP A 128 1.32 -17.99 0.15
N ASP A 129 2.24 -18.91 -0.14
CA ASP A 129 2.36 -20.20 0.50
C ASP A 129 3.15 -20.16 1.83
N GLU A 130 3.94 -19.09 2.05
CA GLU A 130 4.77 -18.90 3.22
C GLU A 130 4.35 -17.65 4.02
N ARG A 131 4.20 -17.82 5.33
CA ARG A 131 3.85 -16.71 6.23
C ARG A 131 4.90 -15.58 6.25
N ALA A 132 6.17 -15.92 6.10
CA ALA A 132 7.26 -14.94 6.11
C ALA A 132 7.17 -13.95 4.95
N LYS A 133 6.72 -14.40 3.78
CA LYS A 133 6.54 -13.55 2.59
C LYS A 133 5.41 -12.51 2.74
N LEU A 134 4.53 -12.69 3.73
CA LEU A 134 3.47 -11.72 4.05
C LEU A 134 3.91 -10.69 5.10
N ILE A 135 5.19 -10.68 5.47
CA ILE A 135 5.83 -9.63 6.23
C ILE A 135 6.65 -8.82 5.23
N PHE A 136 6.10 -7.68 4.81
CA PHE A 136 6.74 -6.83 3.81
C PHE A 136 7.73 -5.89 4.49
N GLU A 137 8.94 -5.91 3.99
CA GLU A 137 10.01 -5.01 4.39
C GLU A 137 9.93 -3.68 3.62
N LYS A 138 10.79 -2.74 4.01
CA LYS A 138 10.85 -1.41 3.40
C LYS A 138 10.99 -1.46 1.88
N ASP A 139 11.87 -2.33 1.37
CA ASP A 139 12.16 -2.44 -0.06
C ASP A 139 10.96 -2.95 -0.87
N ASP A 140 10.16 -3.86 -0.28
CA ASP A 140 8.93 -4.36 -0.90
C ASP A 140 7.84 -3.29 -0.96
N LEU A 141 7.86 -2.37 -0.01
CA LEU A 141 6.86 -1.30 0.14
C LEU A 141 7.20 -0.04 -0.66
N LEU A 142 8.49 0.19 -0.96
CA LEU A 142 8.93 1.39 -1.66
C LEU A 142 8.40 1.43 -3.09
N ALA A 143 7.92 2.62 -3.50
CA ALA A 143 7.57 2.88 -4.88
C ALA A 143 8.79 2.66 -5.80
N PRO A 144 8.61 2.02 -6.96
CA PRO A 144 9.70 1.81 -7.90
C PRO A 144 10.26 3.15 -8.38
N LEU A 145 11.56 3.17 -8.64
CA LEU A 145 12.22 4.32 -9.24
C LEU A 145 11.69 4.52 -10.66
N ARG A 146 11.25 5.74 -10.97
CA ARG A 146 10.84 6.15 -12.32
C ARG A 146 12.04 6.71 -13.07
N GLN A 147 11.88 6.84 -14.38
CA GLN A 147 12.88 7.50 -15.21
C GLN A 147 13.15 8.93 -14.70
N GLY A 148 14.42 9.25 -14.47
CA GLY A 148 14.84 10.52 -13.92
C GLY A 148 14.99 10.58 -12.41
N MET A 149 14.63 9.54 -11.66
CA MET A 149 14.89 9.42 -10.23
C MET A 149 16.25 8.79 -9.96
N ILE A 150 16.91 9.22 -8.88
CA ILE A 150 18.15 8.64 -8.38
C ILE A 150 17.81 7.81 -7.13
N ALA A 151 18.41 6.62 -7.02
CA ALA A 151 18.26 5.84 -5.81
C ALA A 151 18.97 6.55 -4.62
N PRO A 152 18.29 6.77 -3.47
CA PRO A 152 18.96 7.28 -2.28
C PRO A 152 20.01 6.26 -1.75
N PRO A 153 21.05 6.73 -1.04
CA PRO A 153 21.25 8.09 -0.56
C PRO A 153 21.84 9.04 -1.61
N HIS A 154 21.38 10.28 -1.64
CA HIS A 154 21.98 11.37 -2.43
C HIS A 154 21.65 12.73 -1.81
N PRO A 155 22.38 13.81 -2.10
CA PRO A 155 22.07 15.14 -1.58
C PRO A 155 20.70 15.62 -2.08
N MET A 156 20.11 16.59 -1.38
CA MET A 156 18.90 17.28 -1.86
C MET A 156 19.14 18.01 -3.18
N TYR A 157 18.06 18.37 -3.82
CA TYR A 157 18.09 19.23 -4.99
C TYR A 157 18.92 20.50 -4.69
N PRO A 158 19.85 20.92 -5.57
CA PRO A 158 20.69 22.09 -5.32
C PRO A 158 19.84 23.34 -5.00
N ASP A 159 20.30 24.12 -4.03
CA ASP A 159 19.63 25.34 -3.56
C ASP A 159 18.21 25.17 -3.00
N SER A 160 17.80 23.94 -2.69
CA SER A 160 16.52 23.63 -2.08
C SER A 160 16.63 23.37 -0.58
N SER A 161 15.52 23.60 0.12
CA SER A 161 15.35 23.22 1.51
C SER A 161 14.34 22.06 1.64
N HIS A 162 14.33 21.37 2.79
CA HIS A 162 13.31 20.34 3.06
C HIS A 162 11.88 20.88 2.95
N LEU A 163 11.67 22.18 3.21
CA LEU A 163 10.35 22.81 3.10
C LEU A 163 9.85 22.87 1.65
N ASN A 164 10.74 23.00 0.67
CA ASN A 164 10.38 23.03 -0.75
C ASN A 164 9.78 21.67 -1.18
N TYR A 165 10.34 20.56 -0.67
CA TYR A 165 9.80 19.22 -0.89
C TYR A 165 8.39 19.06 -0.30
N TYR A 166 8.16 19.52 0.93
CA TYR A 166 6.85 19.41 1.58
C TYR A 166 5.78 20.29 0.93
N LYS A 167 6.17 21.42 0.34
CA LYS A 167 5.28 22.29 -0.43
C LYS A 167 4.99 21.78 -1.85
N GLY A 168 5.76 20.79 -2.33
CA GLY A 168 5.67 20.31 -3.71
C GLY A 168 6.27 21.26 -4.73
N GLU A 169 7.23 22.10 -4.32
CA GLU A 169 7.93 23.03 -5.21
C GLU A 169 9.05 22.35 -6.01
N ILE A 170 9.48 21.16 -5.57
CA ILE A 170 10.46 20.33 -6.27
C ILE A 170 9.73 19.42 -7.25
N THR A 171 9.91 19.69 -8.53
CA THR A 171 9.33 18.91 -9.63
C THR A 171 10.42 18.56 -10.65
N GLY A 172 10.43 17.30 -11.09
CA GLY A 172 11.37 16.81 -12.10
C GLY A 172 12.58 16.07 -11.54
N SER A 173 13.44 15.62 -12.45
CA SER A 173 14.62 14.80 -12.15
C SER A 173 15.73 15.60 -11.48
N HIS A 174 16.54 14.95 -10.65
CA HIS A 174 17.70 15.57 -10.02
C HIS A 174 18.70 16.07 -11.09
N PRO A 175 19.24 17.31 -10.98
CA PRO A 175 20.11 17.92 -12.00
C PRO A 175 21.38 17.14 -12.35
N SER A 176 21.85 16.26 -11.47
CA SER A 176 23.03 15.44 -11.74
C SER A 176 22.83 14.48 -12.92
N GLN A 177 21.61 14.06 -13.21
CA GLN A 177 21.32 13.18 -14.36
C GLN A 177 21.28 13.92 -15.69
N ALA A 178 20.87 15.19 -15.71
CA ALA A 178 20.89 16.00 -16.91
C ALA A 178 22.29 16.18 -17.51
N LYS A 179 23.35 15.96 -16.71
CA LYS A 179 24.75 16.04 -17.16
C LYS A 179 25.29 14.72 -17.74
N GLU A 180 24.69 13.59 -17.43
CA GLU A 180 25.11 12.29 -17.97
C GLU A 180 24.52 12.01 -19.34
N GLU A 181 23.33 12.53 -19.64
CA GLU A 181 22.69 12.39 -20.96
C GLU A 181 23.32 13.33 -22.05
N GLN A 182 24.16 14.29 -21.65
CA GLN A 182 24.83 15.22 -22.55
C GLN A 182 26.31 14.86 -22.85
N LYS A 183 26.81 13.71 -22.38
CA LYS A 183 28.14 13.16 -22.68
C LYS A 183 28.02 11.92 -23.57
#